data_96fa96ea901b09b7a7b8e7ef310f8712
#
_entry.id   96fa96ea901b09b7a7b8e7ef310f8712
#
_cell.length_a   1.000
_cell.length_b   1.000
_cell.length_c   1.000
_cell.angle_alpha   90.00
_cell.angle_beta   90.00
_cell.angle_gamma   90.00
#
_symmetry.space_group_name_H-M   'P 1'
#
loop_
_entity.id
_entity.type
_entity.pdbx_description
1 polymer ?
#
loop_
_entity_poly.entity_id
_entity_poly.type
_entity_poly.pdbx_seq_one_letter_code
_entity_poly.pdbx_strand_id
1 'polypeptide(L)'
;MDKRVGFVCFGEVNTPIERLQMKHDEALGVLKDMGYDLLDAGLVIDDEKYATADAAAEKLRGFDMCCLVVCAAGWVPTHAVIRVTDQYRHIPMLL
;
A
#
# COMPACT_ATOMS: atom_id res chain seq x y z
N MET A 1 -10.68 12.72 -16.55
CA MET A 1 -9.41 12.15 -16.08
C MET A 1 -9.63 11.30 -14.83
N ASP A 2 -9.15 10.08 -14.86
CA ASP A 2 -9.32 9.18 -13.73
C ASP A 2 -8.34 9.55 -12.61
N LYS A 3 -8.89 9.86 -11.43
CA LYS A 3 -8.08 10.21 -10.25
C LYS A 3 -8.09 9.13 -9.18
N ARG A 4 -8.58 7.94 -9.52
CA ARG A 4 -8.61 6.83 -8.57
C ARG A 4 -7.23 6.21 -8.43
N VAL A 5 -6.72 6.23 -7.22
CA VAL A 5 -5.38 5.78 -6.90
C VAL A 5 -5.45 4.78 -5.75
N GLY A 6 -4.83 3.63 -5.94
CA GLY A 6 -4.66 2.67 -4.86
C GLY A 6 -3.43 3.05 -4.04
N PHE A 7 -3.49 2.84 -2.73
CA PHE A 7 -2.39 3.15 -1.82
C PHE A 7 -2.16 1.97 -0.88
N VAL A 8 -0.91 1.56 -0.77
CA VAL A 8 -0.50 0.51 0.17
C VAL A 8 0.84 0.88 0.78
N CYS A 9 0.98 0.68 2.09
CA CYS A 9 2.20 0.98 2.82
C CYS A 9 2.81 -0.30 3.34
N PHE A 10 4.12 -0.48 3.12
CA PHE A 10 4.84 -1.67 3.55
C PHE A 10 5.82 -1.35 4.65
N GLY A 11 5.93 -2.27 5.61
CA GLY A 11 6.90 -2.16 6.68
C GLY A 11 7.30 -3.54 7.18
N GLU A 12 8.37 -3.59 7.97
CA GLU A 12 8.87 -4.82 8.55
C GLU A 12 8.23 -5.06 9.92
N VAL A 13 7.95 -6.32 10.23
CA VAL A 13 7.30 -6.72 11.48
C VAL A 13 8.10 -6.29 12.72
N ASN A 14 9.42 -6.17 12.60
CA ASN A 14 10.29 -5.75 13.71
C ASN A 14 10.30 -4.24 13.96
N THR A 15 9.74 -3.46 13.05
CA THR A 15 9.63 -2.01 13.24
C THR A 15 8.41 -1.71 14.11
N PRO A 16 8.52 -0.80 15.10
CA PRO A 16 7.37 -0.47 15.93
C PRO A 16 6.16 -0.04 15.08
N ILE A 17 5.02 -0.63 15.36
CA ILE A 17 3.80 -0.41 14.57
C ILE A 17 3.38 1.07 14.55
N GLU A 18 3.62 1.79 15.65
CA GLU A 18 3.30 3.23 15.73
C GLU A 18 4.07 4.04 14.70
N ARG A 19 5.33 3.68 14.45
CA ARG A 19 6.15 4.34 13.44
C ARG A 19 5.63 4.06 12.04
N LEU A 20 5.29 2.82 11.77
CA LEU A 20 4.75 2.42 10.47
C LEU A 20 3.44 3.14 10.19
N GLN A 21 2.57 3.19 11.20
CA GLN A 21 1.27 3.86 11.09
C GLN A 21 1.44 5.37 10.86
N MET A 22 2.39 5.98 11.55
CA MET A 22 2.66 7.41 11.39
C MET A 22 3.09 7.73 9.96
N LYS A 23 3.99 6.93 9.39
CA LYS A 23 4.45 7.14 8.03
C LYS A 23 3.35 6.89 7.00
N HIS A 24 2.54 5.88 7.23
CA HIS A 24 1.37 5.59 6.42
C HIS A 24 0.42 6.80 6.40
N ASP A 25 0.11 7.34 7.57
CA ASP A 25 -0.82 8.45 7.71
C ASP A 25 -0.28 9.73 7.06
N GLU A 26 1.01 9.99 7.21
CA GLU A 26 1.67 11.14 6.57
C GLU A 26 1.55 11.07 5.05
N ALA A 27 1.91 9.93 4.46
CA ALA A 27 1.87 9.74 3.01
C ALA A 27 0.44 9.83 2.48
N LEU A 28 -0.49 9.20 3.18
CA LEU A 28 -1.90 9.24 2.80
C LEU A 28 -2.45 10.66 2.83
N GLY A 29 -2.08 11.43 3.85
CA GLY A 29 -2.49 12.83 3.98
C GLY A 29 -2.01 13.69 2.83
N VAL A 30 -0.75 13.51 2.41
CA VAL A 30 -0.19 14.24 1.27
C VAL A 30 -0.98 13.93 0.00
N LEU A 31 -1.28 12.66 -0.24
CA LEU A 31 -2.01 12.27 -1.44
C LEU A 31 -3.45 12.79 -1.43
N LYS A 32 -4.10 12.80 -0.28
CA LYS A 32 -5.44 13.37 -0.14
C LYS A 32 -5.44 14.86 -0.44
N ASP A 33 -4.43 15.58 0.03
CA ASP A 33 -4.29 17.01 -0.22
C ASP A 33 -4.10 17.32 -1.71
N MET A 34 -3.57 16.36 -2.46
CA MET A 34 -3.41 16.49 -3.91
C MET A 34 -4.71 16.29 -4.68
N GLY A 35 -5.78 15.89 -4.00
CA GLY A 35 -7.09 15.76 -4.62
C GLY A 35 -7.39 14.43 -5.29
N TYR A 36 -6.59 13.40 -5.02
CA TYR A 36 -6.85 12.06 -5.57
C TYR A 36 -7.98 11.35 -4.83
N ASP A 37 -8.67 10.49 -5.55
CA ASP A 37 -9.66 9.58 -4.97
C ASP A 37 -8.92 8.31 -4.57
N LEU A 38 -8.63 8.20 -3.29
CA LEU A 38 -7.74 7.15 -2.76
C LEU A 38 -8.50 5.97 -2.18
N LEU A 39 -8.04 4.78 -2.53
CA LEU A 39 -8.37 3.57 -1.80
C LEU A 39 -7.15 3.17 -0.98
N ASP A 40 -7.27 3.29 0.34
CA ASP A 40 -6.21 2.91 1.26
C ASP A 40 -6.30 1.42 1.57
N ALA A 41 -5.34 0.66 1.05
CA ALA A 41 -5.26 -0.78 1.32
C ALA A 41 -4.68 -1.07 2.72
N GLY A 42 -4.15 -0.05 3.38
CA GLY A 42 -3.65 -0.18 4.73
C GLY A 42 -2.17 -0.48 4.81
N LEU A 43 -1.76 -0.86 6.01
CA LEU A 43 -0.37 -1.17 6.31
C LEU A 43 -0.14 -2.67 6.15
N VAL A 44 0.88 -3.03 5.37
CA VAL A 44 1.25 -4.44 5.14
C VAL A 44 2.60 -4.70 5.79
N ILE A 45 2.66 -5.73 6.61
CA ILE A 45 3.89 -6.18 7.26
C ILE A 45 4.17 -7.62 6.82
N ASP A 46 5.40 -8.09 7.10
CA ASP A 46 5.79 -9.45 6.76
C ASP A 46 5.41 -10.44 7.86
N ASP A 47 4.14 -10.44 8.22
CA ASP A 47 3.62 -11.36 9.22
C ASP A 47 3.68 -12.81 8.71
N GLU A 48 3.72 -13.76 9.62
CA GLU A 48 3.98 -15.17 9.34
C GLU A 48 3.14 -15.77 8.23
N LYS A 49 1.86 -15.43 8.19
CA LYS A 49 0.92 -15.99 7.20
C LYS A 49 0.55 -15.00 6.09
N TYR A 50 1.26 -13.88 6.02
CA TYR A 50 0.97 -12.82 5.05
C TYR A 50 -0.48 -12.35 5.10
N ALA A 51 -1.08 -12.37 6.30
CA ALA A 51 -2.48 -11.96 6.47
C ALA A 51 -2.70 -10.50 6.09
N THR A 52 -1.76 -9.61 6.45
CA THR A 52 -1.87 -8.20 6.10
C THR A 52 -1.74 -7.98 4.58
N ALA A 53 -0.85 -8.74 3.93
CA ALA A 53 -0.70 -8.67 2.48
C ALA A 53 -1.96 -9.13 1.78
N ASP A 54 -2.54 -10.23 2.21
CA ASP A 54 -3.77 -10.77 1.62
C ASP A 54 -4.95 -9.83 1.85
N ALA A 55 -5.03 -9.20 3.03
CA ALA A 55 -6.08 -8.23 3.33
C ALA A 55 -5.96 -7.00 2.42
N ALA A 56 -4.74 -6.52 2.19
CA ALA A 56 -4.51 -5.39 1.30
C ALA A 56 -4.90 -5.73 -0.14
N ALA A 57 -4.50 -6.91 -0.63
CA ALA A 57 -4.84 -7.36 -1.96
C ALA A 57 -6.36 -7.46 -2.14
N GLU A 58 -7.06 -7.93 -1.12
CA GLU A 58 -8.51 -8.05 -1.15
C GLU A 58 -9.18 -6.67 -1.22
N LYS A 59 -8.68 -5.70 -0.48
CA LYS A 59 -9.21 -4.33 -0.53
C LYS A 59 -9.01 -3.67 -1.89
N LEU A 60 -7.89 -3.96 -2.55
CA LEU A 60 -7.59 -3.40 -3.87
C LEU A 60 -8.37 -4.10 -4.98
N ARG A 61 -8.83 -5.31 -4.73
CA ARG A 61 -9.55 -6.08 -5.74
C ARG A 61 -10.84 -5.37 -6.15
N GLY A 62 -11.03 -5.21 -7.44
CA GLY A 62 -12.22 -4.55 -7.96
C GLY A 62 -12.19 -3.03 -7.95
N PHE A 63 -11.15 -2.42 -7.37
CA PHE A 63 -10.97 -0.99 -7.43
C PHE A 63 -10.28 -0.63 -8.75
N ASP A 64 -10.99 0.10 -9.58
CA ASP A 64 -10.48 0.51 -10.89
C ASP A 64 -9.59 1.75 -10.74
N MET A 65 -8.29 1.51 -10.58
CA MET A 65 -7.33 2.56 -10.29
C MET A 65 -6.45 2.88 -11.51
N CYS A 66 -6.06 4.14 -11.65
CA CYS A 66 -5.15 4.56 -12.71
C CYS A 66 -3.69 4.28 -12.35
N CYS A 67 -3.35 4.22 -11.07
CA CYS A 67 -2.02 3.82 -10.61
C CYS A 67 -2.08 3.31 -9.17
N LEU A 68 -1.01 2.64 -8.77
CA LEU A 68 -0.85 2.15 -7.41
C LEU A 68 0.36 2.84 -6.79
N VAL A 69 0.14 3.50 -5.65
CA VAL A 69 1.23 4.14 -4.90
C VAL A 69 1.68 3.18 -3.80
N VAL A 70 2.95 2.82 -3.85
CA VAL A 70 3.57 1.92 -2.87
C VAL A 70 4.46 2.74 -1.95
N CYS A 71 4.14 2.77 -0.68
CA CYS A 71 4.91 3.49 0.33
C CYS A 71 5.79 2.51 1.10
N ALA A 72 7.07 2.85 1.24
CA ALA A 72 8.00 2.08 2.07
C ALA A 72 8.23 2.84 3.37
N ALA A 73 7.70 2.33 4.47
CA ALA A 73 7.77 3.00 5.77
C ALA A 73 9.00 2.56 6.60
N GLY A 74 9.86 1.74 6.01
CA GLY A 74 11.07 1.23 6.65
C GLY A 74 11.68 0.18 5.74
N TRP A 75 12.24 -0.89 6.32
CA TRP A 75 12.66 -2.03 5.52
C TRP A 75 11.43 -2.64 4.85
N VAL A 76 11.57 -2.95 3.57
CA VAL A 76 10.45 -3.44 2.78
C VAL A 76 10.53 -4.97 2.65
N PRO A 77 9.51 -5.70 3.12
CA PRO A 77 9.49 -7.16 2.97
C PRO A 77 9.15 -7.54 1.52
N THR A 78 10.16 -7.94 0.76
CA THR A 78 10.03 -8.22 -0.66
C THR A 78 8.91 -9.20 -1.00
N HIS A 79 8.78 -10.27 -0.23
CA HIS A 79 7.74 -11.27 -0.49
C HIS A 79 6.33 -10.69 -0.33
N ALA A 80 6.14 -9.84 0.68
CA ALA A 80 4.85 -9.21 0.91
C ALA A 80 4.52 -8.23 -0.21
N VAL A 81 5.50 -7.47 -0.67
CA VAL A 81 5.32 -6.53 -1.80
C VAL A 81 4.90 -7.29 -3.04
N ILE A 82 5.60 -8.36 -3.40
CA ILE A 82 5.26 -9.16 -4.57
C ILE A 82 3.85 -9.73 -4.45
N ARG A 83 3.49 -10.24 -3.28
CA ARG A 83 2.19 -10.85 -3.04
C ARG A 83 1.03 -9.88 -3.27
N VAL A 84 1.23 -8.61 -2.92
CA VAL A 84 0.21 -7.58 -3.13
C VAL A 84 0.20 -7.07 -4.57
N THR A 85 1.39 -6.81 -5.14
CA THR A 85 1.51 -6.06 -6.39
C THR A 85 1.52 -6.94 -7.65
N ASP A 86 1.72 -8.24 -7.52
CA ASP A 86 1.87 -9.13 -8.68
C ASP A 86 0.70 -9.04 -9.66
N GLN A 87 -0.52 -8.94 -9.16
CA GLN A 87 -1.72 -8.87 -10.01
C GLN A 87 -1.93 -7.50 -10.65
N TYR A 88 -1.11 -6.50 -10.29
CA TYR A 88 -1.24 -5.12 -10.78
C TYR A 88 -0.07 -4.69 -11.66
N ARG A 89 0.68 -5.63 -12.20
CA ARG A 89 1.85 -5.31 -13.04
C ARG A 89 1.48 -4.59 -14.33
N HIS A 90 0.23 -4.62 -14.71
CA HIS A 90 -0.27 -3.97 -15.92
C HIS A 90 -0.58 -2.48 -15.73
N ILE A 91 -0.53 -1.97 -14.51
CA ILE A 91 -0.79 -0.56 -14.22
C ILE A 91 0.46 0.12 -13.64
N PRO A 92 0.59 1.45 -13.82
CA PRO A 92 1.74 2.17 -13.25
C PRO A 92 1.79 2.08 -11.73
N MET A 93 3.00 1.95 -11.20
CA MET A 93 3.25 1.95 -9.76
C MET A 93 4.26 3.03 -9.43
N LEU A 94 4.01 3.76 -8.34
CA LEU A 94 4.91 4.79 -7.83
C LEU A 94 5.39 4.41 -6.44
N LEU A 95 6.66 4.65 -6.17
CA LEU A 95 7.27 4.39 -4.87
C LEU A 95 7.38 5.68 -4.06
#